data_054e391f6288009f4aad1547072196bc
#
_entry.id   054e391f6288009f4aad1547072196bc
#
_cell.length_a   1.000
_cell.length_b   1.000
_cell.length_c   1.000
_cell.angle_alpha   90.00
_cell.angle_beta   90.00
_cell.angle_gamma   90.00
#
_symmetry.space_group_name_H-M   'P 1'
#
loop_
_entity.id
_entity.type
_entity.pdbx_description
1 polymer ?
#
loop_
_entity_poly.entity_id
_entity_poly.type
_entity_poly.pdbx_seq_one_letter_code
_entity_poly.pdbx_strand_id
1 'polypeptide(L)'
;MLMGVERIESIANEMMEKGVKSDLPVALVRWATTGRQETLVGTIGDIAGRVREKGFEAPAIAVFGDVVRLRKDLNWYEKRPLSGKRIVVTRTRKQAGALSARLRELGADVIELPTIRIEPPTDLRGFAELVQDAHGYDWIVFTSANGVDAFFNLFYKLYDDAREIGPAVFWDQI
;
A
#
# COMPACT_ATOMS: atom_id res chain seq x y z
N MET A 1 -21.31 -15.43 6.37
CA MET A 1 -20.98 -16.59 5.52
C MET A 1 -19.78 -16.25 4.66
N LEU A 2 -18.82 -17.15 4.54
CA LEU A 2 -17.60 -16.96 3.75
C LEU A 2 -17.73 -17.65 2.38
N MET A 3 -17.18 -17.02 1.32
CA MET A 3 -17.07 -17.57 -0.04
C MET A 3 -18.36 -18.14 -0.65
N GLY A 4 -19.51 -17.52 -0.38
CA GLY A 4 -20.81 -18.00 -0.85
C GLY A 4 -21.37 -17.29 -2.08
N VAL A 5 -20.58 -16.44 -2.78
CA VAL A 5 -21.10 -15.63 -3.90
C VAL A 5 -21.62 -16.49 -5.05
N GLU A 6 -20.86 -17.53 -5.45
CA GLU A 6 -21.23 -18.44 -6.54
C GLU A 6 -22.52 -19.22 -6.23
N ARG A 7 -22.82 -19.42 -4.96
CA ARG A 7 -24.00 -20.14 -4.47
C ARG A 7 -25.06 -19.23 -3.87
N ILE A 8 -24.93 -17.91 -4.04
CA ILE A 8 -25.80 -16.95 -3.34
C ILE A 8 -27.29 -17.16 -3.74
N GLU A 9 -27.55 -17.54 -4.97
CA GLU A 9 -28.89 -17.80 -5.45
C GLU A 9 -29.52 -19.03 -4.76
N SER A 10 -28.79 -20.17 -4.71
CA SER A 10 -29.29 -21.34 -4.01
C SER A 10 -29.48 -21.11 -2.52
N ILE A 11 -28.57 -20.37 -1.90
CA ILE A 11 -28.65 -20.01 -0.48
C ILE A 11 -29.86 -19.10 -0.20
N ALA A 12 -30.06 -18.08 -1.03
CA ALA A 12 -31.19 -17.20 -0.90
C ALA A 12 -32.53 -17.94 -1.02
N ASN A 13 -32.66 -18.83 -2.03
CA ASN A 13 -33.82 -19.66 -2.21
C ASN A 13 -34.09 -20.59 -1.03
N GLU A 14 -33.07 -21.33 -0.55
CA GLU A 14 -33.18 -22.20 0.60
C GLU A 14 -33.60 -21.44 1.88
N MET A 15 -33.07 -20.23 2.06
CA MET A 15 -33.48 -19.38 3.20
C MET A 15 -34.95 -18.97 3.10
N MET A 16 -35.43 -18.59 1.92
CA MET A 16 -36.85 -18.22 1.69
C MET A 16 -37.78 -19.42 1.87
N GLU A 17 -37.40 -20.61 1.39
CA GLU A 17 -38.14 -21.85 1.60
C GLU A 17 -38.27 -22.20 3.09
N LYS A 18 -37.26 -21.86 3.90
CA LYS A 18 -37.29 -22.01 5.36
C LYS A 18 -38.01 -20.87 6.08
N GLY A 19 -38.70 -19.98 5.35
CA GLY A 19 -39.54 -18.92 5.92
C GLY A 19 -38.82 -17.60 6.19
N VAL A 20 -37.60 -17.42 5.72
CA VAL A 20 -36.92 -16.13 5.80
C VAL A 20 -37.58 -15.17 4.81
N LYS A 21 -37.89 -13.95 5.28
CA LYS A 21 -38.53 -12.93 4.43
C LYS A 21 -37.62 -12.47 3.31
N SER A 22 -38.17 -12.27 2.13
CA SER A 22 -37.45 -11.83 0.93
C SER A 22 -36.85 -10.43 1.06
N ASP A 23 -37.38 -9.59 1.95
CA ASP A 23 -36.92 -8.24 2.23
C ASP A 23 -35.75 -8.17 3.26
N LEU A 24 -35.30 -9.32 3.81
CA LEU A 24 -34.18 -9.36 4.72
C LEU A 24 -32.93 -8.79 4.05
N PRO A 25 -32.28 -7.77 4.65
CA PRO A 25 -31.11 -7.13 4.06
C PRO A 25 -29.92 -8.08 3.95
N VAL A 26 -29.19 -7.96 2.83
CA VAL A 26 -27.96 -8.70 2.55
C VAL A 26 -26.89 -7.74 2.05
N ALA A 27 -25.66 -7.92 2.54
CA ALA A 27 -24.49 -7.26 1.98
C ALA A 27 -23.42 -8.30 1.62
N LEU A 28 -22.86 -8.17 0.43
CA LEU A 28 -21.69 -8.91 -0.02
C LEU A 28 -20.50 -7.96 -0.03
N VAL A 29 -19.42 -8.33 0.67
CA VAL A 29 -18.21 -7.51 0.77
C VAL A 29 -17.03 -8.32 0.25
N ARG A 30 -16.39 -7.83 -0.82
CA ARG A 30 -15.16 -8.42 -1.36
C ARG A 30 -13.96 -7.53 -1.05
N TRP A 31 -12.80 -8.16 -0.92
CA TRP A 31 -11.53 -7.49 -0.59
C TRP A 31 -11.63 -6.53 0.59
N ALA A 32 -12.39 -6.92 1.61
CA ALA A 32 -12.60 -6.11 2.81
C ALA A 32 -11.28 -5.60 3.39
N THR A 33 -11.27 -4.34 3.87
CA THR A 33 -10.11 -3.66 4.45
C THR A 33 -8.93 -3.41 3.49
N THR A 34 -9.15 -3.53 2.20
CA THR A 34 -8.16 -3.16 1.17
C THR A 34 -8.65 -1.95 0.37
N GLY A 35 -7.74 -1.28 -0.34
CA GLY A 35 -8.11 -0.17 -1.24
C GLY A 35 -9.04 -0.59 -2.40
N ARG A 36 -9.24 -1.91 -2.60
CA ARG A 36 -10.15 -2.49 -3.60
C ARG A 36 -11.49 -2.92 -3.01
N GLN A 37 -11.75 -2.64 -1.74
CA GLN A 37 -13.01 -3.06 -1.12
C GLN A 37 -14.21 -2.63 -1.94
N GLU A 38 -15.08 -3.57 -2.19
CA GLU A 38 -16.33 -3.37 -2.90
C GLU A 38 -17.46 -4.04 -2.13
N THR A 39 -18.58 -3.32 -2.01
CA THR A 39 -19.76 -3.84 -1.32
C THR A 39 -20.96 -3.79 -2.26
N LEU A 40 -21.67 -4.90 -2.33
CA LEU A 40 -22.97 -5.02 -2.98
C LEU A 40 -24.04 -5.22 -1.92
N VAL A 41 -25.06 -4.34 -1.91
CA VAL A 41 -26.17 -4.40 -0.94
C VAL A 41 -27.46 -4.70 -1.69
N GLY A 42 -28.29 -5.54 -1.08
CA GLY A 42 -29.59 -5.91 -1.58
C GLY A 42 -30.42 -6.56 -0.47
N THR A 43 -31.36 -7.36 -0.89
CA THR A 43 -32.21 -8.20 -0.03
C THR A 43 -32.07 -9.66 -0.44
N ILE A 44 -32.54 -10.60 0.39
CA ILE A 44 -32.57 -12.02 0.03
C ILE A 44 -33.25 -12.24 -1.33
N GLY A 45 -34.35 -11.52 -1.61
CA GLY A 45 -35.09 -11.71 -2.85
C GLY A 45 -34.40 -11.16 -4.11
N ASP A 46 -33.47 -10.20 -3.99
CA ASP A 46 -32.86 -9.54 -5.16
C ASP A 46 -31.34 -9.70 -5.29
N ILE A 47 -30.66 -10.15 -4.23
CA ILE A 47 -29.18 -10.18 -4.19
C ILE A 47 -28.57 -11.02 -5.31
N ALA A 48 -29.18 -12.15 -5.69
CA ALA A 48 -28.69 -13.00 -6.77
C ALA A 48 -28.75 -12.28 -8.12
N GLY A 49 -29.85 -11.58 -8.39
CA GLY A 49 -30.00 -10.72 -9.58
C GLY A 49 -28.94 -9.65 -9.65
N ARG A 50 -28.73 -8.94 -8.54
CA ARG A 50 -27.72 -7.87 -8.43
C ARG A 50 -26.30 -8.38 -8.62
N VAL A 51 -25.99 -9.58 -8.12
CA VAL A 51 -24.68 -10.25 -8.35
C VAL A 51 -24.44 -10.47 -9.83
N ARG A 52 -25.43 -11.01 -10.55
CA ARG A 52 -25.33 -11.24 -12.01
C ARG A 52 -25.20 -9.93 -12.79
N GLU A 53 -26.05 -8.96 -12.49
CA GLU A 53 -26.09 -7.66 -13.18
C GLU A 53 -24.73 -6.91 -13.02
N LYS A 54 -24.15 -6.94 -11.82
CA LYS A 54 -22.90 -6.25 -11.52
C LYS A 54 -21.65 -7.03 -11.87
N GLY A 55 -21.76 -8.34 -12.17
CA GLY A 55 -20.62 -9.21 -12.33
C GLY A 55 -19.80 -9.35 -11.03
N PHE A 56 -20.49 -9.39 -9.87
CA PHE A 56 -19.83 -9.44 -8.58
C PHE A 56 -19.32 -10.86 -8.29
N GLU A 57 -18.00 -11.00 -8.10
CA GLU A 57 -17.32 -12.28 -8.04
C GLU A 57 -16.76 -12.58 -6.63
N ALA A 58 -16.43 -13.86 -6.40
CA ALA A 58 -15.65 -14.30 -5.25
C ALA A 58 -14.19 -13.70 -5.29
N PRO A 59 -13.47 -13.64 -4.16
CA PRO A 59 -13.89 -13.99 -2.81
C PRO A 59 -14.68 -12.89 -2.12
N ALA A 60 -15.77 -13.20 -1.44
CA ALA A 60 -16.54 -12.25 -0.67
C ALA A 60 -17.13 -12.86 0.61
N ILE A 61 -17.47 -11.98 1.54
CA ILE A 61 -18.20 -12.30 2.76
C ILE A 61 -19.63 -11.85 2.56
N ALA A 62 -20.61 -12.72 2.88
CA ALA A 62 -22.01 -12.35 2.94
C ALA A 62 -22.46 -12.11 4.39
N VAL A 63 -23.09 -10.96 4.59
CA VAL A 63 -23.71 -10.52 5.87
C VAL A 63 -25.21 -10.44 5.65
N PHE A 64 -25.98 -11.08 6.52
CA PHE A 64 -27.44 -11.13 6.44
C PHE A 64 -28.06 -10.46 7.67
N GLY A 65 -29.18 -9.79 7.48
CA GLY A 65 -29.97 -9.22 8.57
C GLY A 65 -29.87 -7.71 8.69
N ASP A 66 -30.58 -7.18 9.70
CA ASP A 66 -30.72 -5.72 9.91
C ASP A 66 -29.40 -5.00 10.20
N VAL A 67 -28.37 -5.71 10.64
CA VAL A 67 -27.01 -5.17 10.80
C VAL A 67 -26.50 -4.51 9.49
N VAL A 68 -26.95 -4.96 8.33
CA VAL A 68 -26.60 -4.39 7.04
C VAL A 68 -27.08 -2.92 6.92
N ARG A 69 -28.16 -2.55 7.61
CA ARG A 69 -28.70 -1.18 7.61
C ARG A 69 -27.75 -0.19 8.27
N LEU A 70 -26.90 -0.65 9.22
CA LEU A 70 -25.90 0.20 9.88
C LEU A 70 -24.82 0.68 8.91
N ARG A 71 -24.70 0.08 7.72
CA ARG A 71 -23.73 0.50 6.71
C ARG A 71 -23.85 1.99 6.35
N LYS A 72 -25.05 2.55 6.32
CA LYS A 72 -25.26 3.97 6.01
C LYS A 72 -24.44 4.90 6.93
N ASP A 73 -24.27 4.49 8.19
CA ASP A 73 -23.58 5.26 9.23
C ASP A 73 -22.12 4.80 9.40
N LEU A 74 -21.85 3.49 9.23
CA LEU A 74 -20.56 2.87 9.47
C LEU A 74 -19.67 2.71 8.23
N ASN A 75 -20.11 3.18 7.05
CA ASN A 75 -19.33 3.08 5.81
C ASN A 75 -18.24 4.14 5.69
N TRP A 76 -17.36 4.22 6.69
CA TRP A 76 -16.23 5.15 6.68
C TRP A 76 -15.11 4.67 5.77
N TYR A 77 -14.94 3.34 5.61
CA TYR A 77 -13.83 2.75 4.88
C TYR A 77 -13.85 3.10 3.39
N GLU A 78 -14.99 2.94 2.74
CA GLU A 78 -15.17 3.25 1.31
C GLU A 78 -15.34 4.75 1.03
N LYS A 79 -15.54 5.57 2.07
CA LYS A 79 -15.62 7.04 1.98
C LYS A 79 -14.26 7.73 2.06
N ARG A 80 -13.15 6.98 2.22
CA ARG A 80 -11.81 7.56 2.25
C ARG A 80 -11.45 8.19 0.90
N PRO A 81 -10.64 9.27 0.88
CA PRO A 81 -10.40 10.08 -0.33
C PRO A 81 -9.87 9.30 -1.53
N LEU A 82 -9.08 8.25 -1.28
CA LEU A 82 -8.46 7.43 -2.31
C LEU A 82 -9.06 6.03 -2.42
N SER A 83 -10.24 5.78 -1.82
CA SER A 83 -10.94 4.51 -1.93
C SER A 83 -11.24 4.16 -3.39
N GLY A 84 -10.94 2.92 -3.79
CA GLY A 84 -11.09 2.45 -5.16
C GLY A 84 -10.02 2.97 -6.15
N LYS A 85 -9.07 3.79 -5.69
CA LYS A 85 -7.94 4.24 -6.53
C LYS A 85 -6.76 3.29 -6.41
N ARG A 86 -6.22 2.86 -7.55
CA ARG A 86 -4.97 2.09 -7.62
C ARG A 86 -3.82 3.02 -7.95
N ILE A 87 -2.79 3.02 -7.09
CA ILE A 87 -1.64 3.92 -7.19
C ILE A 87 -0.36 3.09 -7.23
N VAL A 88 0.48 3.33 -8.24
CA VAL A 88 1.80 2.71 -8.36
C VAL A 88 2.83 3.65 -7.75
N VAL A 89 3.61 3.13 -6.80
CA VAL A 89 4.73 3.83 -6.17
C VAL A 89 6.03 3.25 -6.72
N THR A 90 6.79 4.06 -7.46
CA THR A 90 8.01 3.64 -8.19
C THR A 90 9.30 3.91 -7.40
N ARG A 91 9.22 4.50 -6.21
CA ARG A 91 10.38 4.79 -5.36
C ARG A 91 11.09 3.51 -4.90
N THR A 92 12.37 3.65 -4.51
CA THR A 92 13.11 2.56 -3.90
C THR A 92 12.38 2.01 -2.66
N ARG A 93 12.55 0.73 -2.35
CA ARG A 93 11.89 0.09 -1.18
C ARG A 93 12.14 0.85 0.13
N LYS A 94 13.36 1.36 0.34
CA LYS A 94 13.72 2.11 1.55
C LYS A 94 12.90 3.41 1.68
N GLN A 95 12.54 4.05 0.56
CA GLN A 95 11.85 5.35 0.52
C GLN A 95 10.34 5.24 0.28
N ALA A 96 9.87 4.09 -0.21
CA ALA A 96 8.45 3.89 -0.55
C ALA A 96 7.56 3.74 0.69
N GLY A 97 8.09 3.21 1.80
CA GLY A 97 7.29 2.75 2.93
C GLY A 97 6.38 3.81 3.53
N ALA A 98 6.90 4.99 3.85
CA ALA A 98 6.11 6.07 4.46
C ALA A 98 5.03 6.60 3.51
N LEU A 99 5.35 6.80 2.22
CA LEU A 99 4.39 7.24 1.21
C LEU A 99 3.31 6.19 1.00
N SER A 100 3.69 4.93 0.83
CA SER A 100 2.76 3.81 0.64
C SER A 100 1.82 3.64 1.84
N ALA A 101 2.33 3.77 3.07
CA ALA A 101 1.53 3.72 4.28
C ALA A 101 0.47 4.84 4.27
N ARG A 102 0.88 6.07 3.98
CA ARG A 102 -0.03 7.21 3.94
C ARG A 102 -1.10 7.08 2.84
N LEU A 103 -0.74 6.58 1.67
CA LEU A 103 -1.69 6.32 0.59
C LEU A 103 -2.71 5.23 0.98
N ARG A 104 -2.27 4.14 1.65
CA ARG A 104 -3.16 3.09 2.17
C ARG A 104 -4.09 3.62 3.27
N GLU A 105 -3.62 4.48 4.16
CA GLU A 105 -4.46 5.15 5.16
C GLU A 105 -5.57 5.98 4.51
N LEU A 106 -5.29 6.62 3.39
CA LEU A 106 -6.27 7.36 2.60
C LEU A 106 -7.19 6.46 1.76
N GLY A 107 -6.99 5.16 1.78
CA GLY A 107 -7.86 4.17 1.12
C GLY A 107 -7.37 3.65 -0.21
N ALA A 108 -6.17 4.00 -0.68
CA ALA A 108 -5.65 3.54 -1.95
C ALA A 108 -5.28 2.05 -1.96
N ASP A 109 -5.41 1.40 -3.13
CA ASP A 109 -4.78 0.14 -3.47
C ASP A 109 -3.37 0.44 -3.99
N VAL A 110 -2.35 0.27 -3.13
CA VAL A 110 -0.97 0.67 -3.45
C VAL A 110 -0.17 -0.51 -3.97
N ILE A 111 0.35 -0.36 -5.19
CA ILE A 111 1.31 -1.28 -5.80
C ILE A 111 2.70 -0.66 -5.70
N GLU A 112 3.59 -1.30 -4.97
CA GLU A 112 5.00 -0.90 -4.91
C GLU A 112 5.76 -1.58 -6.05
N LEU A 113 6.23 -0.77 -7.00
CA LEU A 113 7.02 -1.20 -8.15
C LEU A 113 8.33 -0.41 -8.20
N PRO A 114 9.33 -0.76 -7.37
CA PRO A 114 10.62 -0.07 -7.38
C PRO A 114 11.29 -0.20 -8.75
N THR A 115 11.50 0.93 -9.43
CA THR A 115 12.15 0.96 -10.76
C THR A 115 13.65 1.23 -10.65
N ILE A 116 14.15 1.56 -9.46
CA ILE A 116 15.54 1.89 -9.18
C ILE A 116 16.04 1.00 -8.05
N ARG A 117 17.21 0.41 -8.24
CA ARG A 117 17.99 -0.26 -7.20
C ARG A 117 19.30 0.49 -7.01
N ILE A 118 19.62 0.81 -5.77
CA ILE A 118 20.88 1.44 -5.41
C ILE A 118 21.87 0.31 -5.11
N GLU A 119 22.97 0.33 -5.81
CA GLU A 119 24.04 -0.65 -5.67
C GLU A 119 25.34 0.06 -5.25
N PRO A 120 26.23 -0.64 -4.56
CA PRO A 120 27.58 -0.13 -4.31
C PRO A 120 28.28 0.23 -5.62
N PRO A 121 29.21 1.19 -5.62
CA PRO A 121 30.02 1.49 -6.80
C PRO A 121 30.77 0.24 -7.28
N THR A 122 30.91 0.09 -8.58
CA THR A 122 31.63 -1.04 -9.19
C THR A 122 33.10 -1.05 -8.84
N ASP A 123 33.71 0.13 -8.70
CA ASP A 123 35.07 0.34 -8.21
C ASP A 123 35.05 0.73 -6.73
N LEU A 124 34.95 -0.27 -5.87
CA LEU A 124 35.00 -0.06 -4.42
C LEU A 124 36.37 0.43 -3.94
N ARG A 125 37.44 0.05 -4.65
CA ARG A 125 38.81 0.46 -4.27
C ARG A 125 39.04 1.94 -4.58
N GLY A 126 38.73 2.38 -5.80
CA GLY A 126 38.80 3.79 -6.16
C GLY A 126 37.87 4.66 -5.30
N PHE A 127 36.70 4.17 -4.92
CA PHE A 127 35.83 4.87 -3.98
C PHE A 127 36.44 5.00 -2.59
N ALA A 128 37.13 3.95 -2.09
CA ALA A 128 37.82 4.00 -0.80
C ALA A 128 39.01 4.96 -0.81
N GLU A 129 39.77 4.98 -1.89
CA GLU A 129 40.90 5.91 -2.09
C GLU A 129 40.38 7.37 -2.09
N LEU A 130 39.28 7.66 -2.80
CA LEU A 130 38.63 8.99 -2.80
C LEU A 130 38.15 9.40 -1.40
N VAL A 131 37.60 8.49 -0.62
CA VAL A 131 37.17 8.79 0.77
C VAL A 131 38.37 9.03 1.68
N GLN A 132 39.47 8.29 1.50
CA GLN A 132 40.73 8.50 2.26
C GLN A 132 41.35 9.86 1.95
N ASP A 133 41.32 10.28 0.69
CA ASP A 133 41.89 11.54 0.22
C ASP A 133 40.90 12.74 0.37
N ALA A 134 39.75 12.54 1.05
CA ALA A 134 38.71 13.57 1.18
C ALA A 134 39.23 14.87 1.78
N HIS A 135 40.23 14.82 2.66
CA HIS A 135 40.90 15.98 3.26
C HIS A 135 41.68 16.86 2.26
N GLY A 136 41.99 16.33 1.08
CA GLY A 136 42.69 17.04 0.00
C GLY A 136 41.78 17.89 -0.91
N TYR A 137 40.46 17.80 -0.75
CA TYR A 137 39.50 18.57 -1.55
C TYR A 137 39.02 19.82 -0.82
N ASP A 138 38.83 20.91 -1.55
CA ASP A 138 38.24 22.15 -1.02
C ASP A 138 36.73 22.00 -0.81
N TRP A 139 36.06 21.15 -1.63
CA TRP A 139 34.62 20.94 -1.61
C TRP A 139 34.26 19.47 -1.82
N ILE A 140 33.30 18.99 -1.05
CA ILE A 140 32.64 17.71 -1.28
C ILE A 140 31.15 17.97 -1.53
N VAL A 141 30.67 17.63 -2.73
CA VAL A 141 29.29 17.90 -3.16
C VAL A 141 28.52 16.59 -3.25
N PHE A 142 27.41 16.51 -2.55
CA PHE A 142 26.47 15.38 -2.63
C PHE A 142 25.23 15.79 -3.41
N THR A 143 24.84 14.96 -4.39
CA THR A 143 23.64 15.16 -5.22
C THR A 143 22.46 14.32 -4.77
N SER A 144 22.62 13.51 -3.73
CA SER A 144 21.56 12.68 -3.19
C SER A 144 21.87 12.21 -1.76
N ALA A 145 20.83 11.97 -0.98
CA ALA A 145 20.95 11.38 0.35
C ALA A 145 21.64 10.00 0.34
N ASN A 146 21.49 9.24 -0.74
CA ASN A 146 22.18 7.95 -0.90
C ASN A 146 23.70 8.13 -1.05
N GLY A 147 24.14 9.19 -1.70
CA GLY A 147 25.56 9.55 -1.82
C GLY A 147 26.16 9.90 -0.46
N VAL A 148 25.44 10.70 0.35
CA VAL A 148 25.82 10.99 1.74
C VAL A 148 25.94 9.71 2.56
N ASP A 149 24.88 8.86 2.54
CA ASP A 149 24.88 7.58 3.25
C ASP A 149 26.08 6.71 2.84
N ALA A 150 26.36 6.59 1.54
CA ALA A 150 27.44 5.76 1.02
C ALA A 150 28.83 6.28 1.47
N PHE A 151 29.04 7.61 1.36
CA PHE A 151 30.29 8.26 1.77
C PHE A 151 30.53 8.07 3.27
N PHE A 152 29.60 8.48 4.12
CA PHE A 152 29.79 8.42 5.57
C PHE A 152 29.80 7.00 6.13
N ASN A 153 29.07 6.05 5.51
CA ASN A 153 29.17 4.63 5.88
C ASN A 153 30.57 4.04 5.63
N LEU A 154 31.28 4.51 4.60
CA LEU A 154 32.64 4.10 4.37
C LEU A 154 33.63 4.92 5.22
N PHE A 155 33.41 6.23 5.31
CA PHE A 155 34.24 7.13 6.09
C PHE A 155 34.38 6.68 7.55
N TYR A 156 33.25 6.39 8.25
CA TYR A 156 33.27 5.90 9.63
C TYR A 156 33.75 4.45 9.81
N LYS A 157 34.08 3.75 8.74
CA LYS A 157 34.84 2.51 8.80
C LYS A 157 36.35 2.74 8.76
N LEU A 158 36.79 3.86 8.25
CA LEU A 158 38.18 4.24 8.07
C LEU A 158 38.67 5.19 9.17
N TYR A 159 37.74 6.02 9.67
CA TYR A 159 38.02 7.10 10.62
C TYR A 159 36.99 7.10 11.76
N ASP A 160 37.44 7.45 12.96
CA ASP A 160 36.58 7.48 14.14
C ASP A 160 35.74 8.79 14.23
N ASP A 161 36.21 9.89 13.62
CA ASP A 161 35.61 11.21 13.75
C ASP A 161 35.55 11.95 12.40
N ALA A 162 34.45 12.66 12.14
CA ALA A 162 34.29 13.50 10.96
C ALA A 162 35.32 14.64 10.85
N ARG A 163 35.97 15.02 11.95
CA ARG A 163 37.06 16.02 11.98
C ARG A 163 38.29 15.60 11.17
N GLU A 164 38.44 14.31 10.89
CA GLU A 164 39.50 13.77 10.03
C GLU A 164 39.39 14.24 8.56
N ILE A 165 38.20 14.72 8.13
CA ILE A 165 38.02 15.32 6.79
C ILE A 165 38.77 16.65 6.65
N GLY A 166 39.12 17.30 7.78
CA GLY A 166 39.81 18.59 7.78
C GLY A 166 38.87 19.74 7.39
N PRO A 167 39.40 20.81 6.76
CA PRO A 167 38.64 22.04 6.47
C PRO A 167 37.71 21.97 5.25
N ALA A 168 37.50 20.78 4.64
CA ALA A 168 36.60 20.63 3.50
C ALA A 168 35.18 21.11 3.83
N VAL A 169 34.57 21.85 2.92
CA VAL A 169 33.20 22.34 3.06
C VAL A 169 32.22 21.39 2.40
N PHE A 170 31.25 20.93 3.16
CA PHE A 170 30.18 20.08 2.65
C PHE A 170 29.03 20.91 2.08
N TRP A 171 28.58 20.56 0.92
CA TRP A 171 27.37 21.12 0.31
C TRP A 171 26.43 20.01 -0.11
N ASP A 172 25.19 20.06 0.40
CA ASP A 172 24.10 19.16 0.06
C ASP A 172 23.08 19.91 -0.79
N GLN A 173 22.77 19.40 -1.98
CA GLN A 173 21.61 19.81 -2.76
C GLN A 173 20.46 18.80 -2.46
N ILE A 174 19.54 19.20 -1.61
CA ILE A 174 18.29 18.50 -1.34
C ILE A 174 17.30 18.80 -2.47
#